data_d68e1a1f5c61b638f71f0bae56bc3507
#
_entry.id   d68e1a1f5c61b638f71f0bae56bc3507
#
_cell.length_a   1.000
_cell.length_b   1.000
_cell.length_c   1.000
_cell.angle_alpha   90.00
_cell.angle_beta   90.00
_cell.angle_gamma   90.00
#
_symmetry.space_group_name_H-M   'P 1'
#
loop_
_entity.id
_entity.type
_entity.pdbx_description
1 polymer ?
#
loop_
_entity_poly.entity_id
_entity_poly.type
_entity_poly.pdbx_seq_one_letter_code
_entity_poly.pdbx_strand_id
1 'polypeptide(L)'
;MDMYEVFAQNPLLAILRNVPKEITLDYAGAILKGGVKVFEVALNSPDALEQITMLRKAYGGQCLIGAGTAITVERAQAALDAGAQFLLTPGTPPDVFAFCRDRNVMLLPGVLTPTDVAVSLQYGFKTMKLFPAGDMPRSYVKDLKGPFDDTNYVAIGGVTPENIPEFRKAGCLGVGLASSLMPKDKAAARDWDACAEYVHMLLTKAKGE
;
A
#
# COMPACT_ATOMS: atom_id res chain seq x y z
N MET A 1 15.89 -1.21 6.27
CA MET A 1 14.83 -0.57 5.43
C MET A 1 13.59 -0.43 6.29
N ASP A 2 12.99 0.72 6.32
CA ASP A 2 11.71 1.00 6.98
C ASP A 2 10.66 1.50 5.98
N MET A 3 9.43 1.75 6.42
CA MET A 3 8.35 2.18 5.52
C MET A 3 8.56 3.59 4.96
N TYR A 4 9.33 4.45 5.64
CA TYR A 4 9.72 5.74 5.09
C TYR A 4 10.64 5.58 3.87
N GLU A 5 11.71 4.79 4.03
CA GLU A 5 12.66 4.52 2.94
C GLU A 5 11.97 3.85 1.73
N VAL A 6 11.03 2.93 2.00
CA VAL A 6 10.24 2.27 0.94
C VAL A 6 9.47 3.30 0.11
N PHE A 7 8.71 4.20 0.75
CA PHE A 7 7.86 5.15 0.03
C PHE A 7 8.62 6.38 -0.48
N ALA A 8 9.74 6.75 0.13
CA ALA A 8 10.61 7.79 -0.40
C ALA A 8 11.18 7.41 -1.79
N GLN A 9 11.46 6.11 -1.99
CA GLN A 9 11.94 5.59 -3.27
C GLN A 9 10.82 5.14 -4.22
N ASN A 10 9.67 4.72 -3.68
CA ASN A 10 8.56 4.13 -4.42
C ASN A 10 7.23 4.78 -3.98
N PRO A 11 6.87 5.96 -4.48
CA PRO A 11 5.71 6.72 -3.99
C PRO A 11 4.36 6.17 -4.42
N LEU A 12 4.31 5.01 -5.09
CA LEU A 12 3.08 4.35 -5.51
C LEU A 12 3.03 2.91 -4.99
N LEU A 13 2.00 2.61 -4.18
CA LEU A 13 1.64 1.28 -3.73
C LEU A 13 0.58 0.67 -4.64
N ALA A 14 0.87 -0.47 -5.23
CA ALA A 14 -0.08 -1.26 -6.00
C ALA A 14 -0.86 -2.21 -5.08
N ILE A 15 -2.17 -2.02 -4.95
CA ILE A 15 -3.04 -2.83 -4.09
C ILE A 15 -3.82 -3.83 -4.93
N LEU A 16 -3.49 -5.12 -4.77
CA LEU A 16 -4.18 -6.24 -5.40
C LEU A 16 -5.35 -6.67 -4.50
N ARG A 17 -6.55 -6.28 -4.89
CA ARG A 17 -7.79 -6.64 -4.21
C ARG A 17 -8.75 -7.30 -5.18
N ASN A 18 -9.21 -8.51 -4.86
CA ASN A 18 -10.09 -9.31 -5.72
C ASN A 18 -9.54 -9.51 -7.15
N VAL A 19 -8.22 -9.58 -7.29
CA VAL A 19 -7.57 -9.99 -8.54
C VAL A 19 -7.71 -11.52 -8.64
N PRO A 20 -8.25 -12.07 -9.74
CA PRO A 20 -8.33 -13.52 -9.91
C PRO A 20 -6.94 -14.17 -9.89
N LYS A 21 -6.82 -15.33 -9.24
CA LYS A 21 -5.55 -16.03 -9.08
C LYS A 21 -4.88 -16.33 -10.42
N GLU A 22 -5.68 -16.70 -11.41
CA GLU A 22 -5.25 -17.11 -12.75
C GLU A 22 -4.52 -16.02 -13.53
N ILE A 23 -4.78 -14.75 -13.21
CA ILE A 23 -4.13 -13.60 -13.88
C ILE A 23 -3.16 -12.86 -12.96
N THR A 24 -2.97 -13.30 -11.72
CA THR A 24 -2.19 -12.57 -10.71
C THR A 24 -0.77 -12.25 -11.20
N LEU A 25 -0.08 -13.21 -11.83
CA LEU A 25 1.29 -13.00 -12.31
C LEU A 25 1.34 -12.02 -13.48
N ASP A 26 0.46 -12.16 -14.45
CA ASP A 26 0.41 -11.25 -15.60
C ASP A 26 0.05 -9.83 -15.16
N TYR A 27 -0.95 -9.72 -14.27
CA TYR A 27 -1.38 -8.46 -13.67
C TYR A 27 -0.23 -7.75 -12.93
N ALA A 28 0.49 -8.48 -12.08
CA ALA A 28 1.66 -7.96 -11.37
C ALA A 28 2.84 -7.68 -12.32
N GLY A 29 3.03 -8.48 -13.36
CA GLY A 29 4.03 -8.25 -14.39
C GLY A 29 3.81 -6.93 -15.13
N ALA A 30 2.56 -6.59 -15.47
CA ALA A 30 2.22 -5.30 -16.06
C ALA A 30 2.53 -4.13 -15.12
N ILE A 31 2.24 -4.29 -13.81
CA ILE A 31 2.56 -3.27 -12.80
C ILE A 31 4.07 -3.05 -12.70
N LEU A 32 4.85 -4.14 -12.65
CA LEU A 32 6.32 -4.08 -12.63
C LEU A 32 6.87 -3.42 -13.89
N LYS A 33 6.33 -3.77 -15.07
CA LYS A 33 6.70 -3.16 -16.34
C LYS A 33 6.41 -1.66 -16.35
N GLY A 34 5.32 -1.22 -15.68
CA GLY A 34 4.99 0.18 -15.45
C GLY A 34 5.91 0.88 -14.43
N GLY A 35 6.83 0.15 -13.77
CA GLY A 35 7.85 0.70 -12.88
C GLY A 35 7.50 0.69 -11.40
N VAL A 36 6.32 0.22 -10.99
CA VAL A 36 5.91 0.14 -9.58
C VAL A 36 6.54 -1.09 -8.93
N LYS A 37 7.13 -0.89 -7.74
CA LYS A 37 7.91 -1.93 -7.04
C LYS A 37 7.41 -2.25 -5.62
N VAL A 38 6.26 -1.71 -5.21
CA VAL A 38 5.68 -1.99 -3.90
C VAL A 38 4.25 -2.49 -4.10
N PHE A 39 3.98 -3.71 -3.63
CA PHE A 39 2.72 -4.41 -3.83
C PHE A 39 2.08 -4.77 -2.49
N GLU A 40 0.78 -4.63 -2.39
CA GLU A 40 -0.04 -5.13 -1.30
C GLU A 40 -1.03 -6.15 -1.85
N VAL A 41 -1.07 -7.37 -1.28
CA VAL A 41 -2.18 -8.31 -1.49
C VAL A 41 -3.16 -8.17 -0.32
N ALA A 42 -4.41 -7.86 -0.60
CA ALA A 42 -5.42 -7.67 0.44
C ALA A 42 -5.91 -9.02 0.98
N LEU A 43 -5.65 -9.34 2.26
CA LEU A 43 -5.98 -10.62 2.91
C LEU A 43 -7.48 -10.94 3.00
N ASN A 44 -8.33 -9.99 2.70
CA ASN A 44 -9.78 -10.21 2.57
C ASN A 44 -10.21 -10.54 1.13
N SER A 45 -9.26 -10.79 0.23
CA SER A 45 -9.49 -11.32 -1.12
C SER A 45 -9.39 -12.85 -1.12
N PRO A 46 -10.10 -13.55 -2.03
CA PRO A 46 -9.86 -14.97 -2.26
C PRO A 46 -8.40 -15.24 -2.62
N ASP A 47 -7.89 -16.40 -2.23
CA ASP A 47 -6.55 -16.92 -2.56
C ASP A 47 -5.37 -16.00 -2.18
N ALA A 48 -5.56 -15.03 -1.28
CA ALA A 48 -4.57 -14.00 -0.98
C ALA A 48 -3.21 -14.56 -0.55
N LEU A 49 -3.18 -15.59 0.31
CA LEU A 49 -1.94 -16.23 0.77
C LEU A 49 -1.22 -16.96 -0.36
N GLU A 50 -1.97 -17.64 -1.22
CA GLU A 50 -1.39 -18.28 -2.41
C GLU A 50 -0.83 -17.24 -3.38
N GLN A 51 -1.56 -16.13 -3.60
CA GLN A 51 -1.09 -15.01 -4.44
C GLN A 51 0.21 -14.41 -3.91
N ILE A 52 0.33 -14.20 -2.59
CA ILE A 52 1.57 -13.73 -1.97
C ILE A 52 2.72 -14.70 -2.29
N THR A 53 2.50 -16.01 -2.10
CA THR A 53 3.51 -17.04 -2.38
C THR A 53 3.91 -17.06 -3.86
N MET A 54 2.94 -16.98 -4.78
CA MET A 54 3.18 -16.92 -6.23
C MET A 54 4.01 -15.69 -6.62
N LEU A 55 3.63 -14.50 -6.12
CA LEU A 55 4.32 -13.25 -6.39
C LEU A 55 5.74 -13.24 -5.82
N ARG A 56 5.92 -13.75 -4.60
CA ARG A 56 7.25 -13.88 -3.98
C ARG A 56 8.18 -14.77 -4.80
N LYS A 57 7.66 -15.90 -5.29
CA LYS A 57 8.44 -16.81 -6.12
C LYS A 57 8.81 -16.20 -7.48
N ALA A 58 7.87 -15.49 -8.11
CA ALA A 58 8.07 -14.95 -9.46
C ALA A 58 8.86 -13.63 -9.46
N TYR A 59 8.58 -12.71 -8.50
CA TYR A 59 9.02 -11.31 -8.54
C TYR A 59 9.72 -10.82 -7.28
N GLY A 60 9.94 -11.69 -6.29
CA GLY A 60 10.47 -11.29 -4.98
C GLY A 60 11.86 -10.66 -4.97
N GLY A 61 12.63 -10.80 -6.05
CA GLY A 61 13.91 -10.11 -6.25
C GLY A 61 13.79 -8.74 -6.92
N GLN A 62 12.60 -8.37 -7.41
CA GLN A 62 12.37 -7.17 -8.21
C GLN A 62 11.48 -6.13 -7.50
N CYS A 63 10.69 -6.57 -6.52
CA CYS A 63 9.73 -5.73 -5.81
C CYS A 63 9.53 -6.21 -4.36
N LEU A 64 8.94 -5.33 -3.55
CA LEU A 64 8.46 -5.65 -2.21
C LEU A 64 6.99 -6.10 -2.29
N ILE A 65 6.69 -7.23 -1.64
CA ILE A 65 5.34 -7.80 -1.60
C ILE A 65 4.90 -7.84 -0.14
N GLY A 66 3.84 -7.12 0.16
CA GLY A 66 3.23 -7.04 1.46
C GLY A 66 1.80 -7.57 1.48
N ALA A 67 1.22 -7.61 2.67
CA ALA A 67 -0.14 -8.03 2.90
C ALA A 67 -0.95 -6.97 3.64
N GLY A 68 -2.11 -6.61 3.11
CA GLY A 68 -3.04 -5.66 3.71
C GLY A 68 -4.20 -6.34 4.42
N THR A 69 -4.91 -5.58 5.24
CA THR A 69 -6.02 -6.09 6.07
C THR A 69 -5.56 -7.14 7.10
N ALA A 70 -4.32 -6.98 7.59
CA ALA A 70 -3.74 -7.80 8.66
C ALA A 70 -4.31 -7.36 10.02
N ILE A 71 -5.59 -7.63 10.27
CA ILE A 71 -6.35 -7.12 11.42
C ILE A 71 -6.28 -8.02 12.67
N THR A 72 -5.67 -9.19 12.56
CA THR A 72 -5.39 -10.11 13.68
C THR A 72 -3.98 -10.66 13.57
N VAL A 73 -3.43 -11.13 14.69
CA VAL A 73 -2.09 -11.73 14.73
C VAL A 73 -2.02 -12.99 13.86
N GLU A 74 -3.08 -13.79 13.81
CA GLU A 74 -3.14 -14.98 12.97
C GLU A 74 -3.02 -14.65 11.49
N ARG A 75 -3.74 -13.59 11.03
CA ARG A 75 -3.64 -13.11 9.64
C ARG A 75 -2.24 -12.55 9.35
N ALA A 76 -1.68 -11.80 10.28
CA ALA A 76 -0.34 -11.25 10.16
C ALA A 76 0.71 -12.37 10.03
N GLN A 77 0.65 -13.38 10.90
CA GLN A 77 1.55 -14.54 10.86
C GLN A 77 1.39 -15.34 9.57
N ALA A 78 0.15 -15.68 9.18
CA ALA A 78 -0.11 -16.43 7.94
C ALA A 78 0.41 -15.70 6.69
N ALA A 79 0.30 -14.36 6.66
CA ALA A 79 0.85 -13.57 5.56
C ALA A 79 2.38 -13.62 5.52
N LEU A 80 3.04 -13.52 6.67
CA LEU A 80 4.50 -13.65 6.77
C LEU A 80 4.98 -15.04 6.35
N ASP A 81 4.27 -16.09 6.77
CA ASP A 81 4.57 -17.49 6.40
C ASP A 81 4.40 -17.71 4.88
N ALA A 82 3.45 -17.02 4.25
CA ALA A 82 3.27 -16.99 2.79
C ALA A 82 4.37 -16.17 2.07
N GLY A 83 5.20 -15.44 2.80
CA GLY A 83 6.33 -14.68 2.28
C GLY A 83 6.11 -13.17 2.17
N ALA A 84 5.07 -12.59 2.79
CA ALA A 84 4.92 -11.14 2.86
C ALA A 84 6.11 -10.50 3.57
N GLN A 85 6.59 -9.37 3.06
CA GLN A 85 7.77 -8.67 3.56
C GLN A 85 7.40 -7.47 4.44
N PHE A 86 6.16 -7.00 4.36
CA PHE A 86 5.59 -5.97 5.20
C PHE A 86 4.07 -6.16 5.33
N LEU A 87 3.48 -5.51 6.30
CA LEU A 87 2.06 -5.61 6.58
C LEU A 87 1.40 -4.22 6.53
N LEU A 88 0.07 -4.21 6.28
CA LEU A 88 -0.77 -3.02 6.43
C LEU A 88 -2.02 -3.38 7.23
N THR A 89 -2.45 -2.44 8.06
CA THR A 89 -3.74 -2.51 8.76
C THR A 89 -4.68 -1.39 8.27
N PRO A 90 -5.99 -1.58 8.35
CA PRO A 90 -6.95 -0.51 8.06
C PRO A 90 -7.16 0.47 9.23
N GLY A 91 -6.67 0.13 10.41
CA GLY A 91 -6.78 0.87 11.67
C GLY A 91 -5.65 0.46 12.61
N THR A 92 -5.84 0.64 13.91
CA THR A 92 -4.81 0.50 14.95
C THR A 92 -5.02 -0.70 15.88
N PRO A 93 -5.02 -1.98 15.41
CA PRO A 93 -5.18 -3.16 16.27
C PRO A 93 -3.95 -3.33 17.18
N PRO A 94 -4.08 -3.21 18.52
CA PRO A 94 -2.94 -3.18 19.43
C PRO A 94 -2.10 -4.46 19.41
N ASP A 95 -2.76 -5.62 19.31
CA ASP A 95 -2.08 -6.91 19.30
C ASP A 95 -1.21 -7.10 18.05
N VAL A 96 -1.69 -6.64 16.89
CA VAL A 96 -0.91 -6.67 15.63
C VAL A 96 0.25 -5.67 15.71
N PHE A 97 0.03 -4.52 16.32
CA PHE A 97 1.10 -3.53 16.50
C PHE A 97 2.21 -4.07 17.40
N ALA A 98 1.84 -4.64 18.56
CA ALA A 98 2.81 -5.30 19.46
C ALA A 98 3.55 -6.44 18.73
N PHE A 99 2.82 -7.30 18.02
CA PHE A 99 3.38 -8.39 17.23
C PHE A 99 4.42 -7.90 16.20
N CYS A 100 4.09 -6.84 15.45
CA CYS A 100 5.01 -6.31 14.43
C CYS A 100 6.24 -5.64 15.06
N ARG A 101 6.03 -4.82 16.12
CA ARG A 101 7.12 -4.16 16.84
C ARG A 101 8.11 -5.18 17.41
N ASP A 102 7.61 -6.18 18.14
CA ASP A 102 8.44 -7.15 18.87
C ASP A 102 9.22 -8.09 17.95
N ARG A 103 8.76 -8.24 16.69
CA ARG A 103 9.41 -9.07 15.66
C ARG A 103 10.12 -8.26 14.57
N ASN A 104 10.20 -6.94 14.71
CA ASN A 104 10.76 -6.04 13.70
C ASN A 104 10.14 -6.21 12.31
N VAL A 105 8.83 -6.49 12.26
CA VAL A 105 8.08 -6.57 11.00
C VAL A 105 7.73 -5.16 10.54
N MET A 106 8.06 -4.82 9.29
CA MET A 106 7.64 -3.56 8.71
C MET A 106 6.12 -3.48 8.66
N LEU A 107 5.55 -2.43 9.24
CA LEU A 107 4.11 -2.17 9.25
C LEU A 107 3.82 -0.77 8.74
N LEU A 108 2.80 -0.67 7.88
CA LEU A 108 2.15 0.59 7.51
C LEU A 108 0.78 0.64 8.20
N PRO A 109 0.68 1.20 9.43
CA PRO A 109 -0.55 1.23 10.19
C PRO A 109 -1.58 2.18 9.57
N GLY A 110 -2.84 1.78 9.56
CA GLY A 110 -3.96 2.62 9.12
C GLY A 110 -4.35 3.60 10.22
N VAL A 111 -4.47 4.88 9.87
CA VAL A 111 -4.89 5.96 10.76
C VAL A 111 -5.89 6.86 10.06
N LEU A 112 -6.79 7.44 10.83
CA LEU A 112 -7.66 8.52 10.36
C LEU A 112 -7.66 9.70 11.33
N THR A 113 -7.64 9.45 12.63
CA THR A 113 -7.76 10.47 13.68
C THR A 113 -6.42 10.77 14.37
N PRO A 114 -6.29 11.91 15.06
CA PRO A 114 -5.13 12.19 15.91
C PRO A 114 -4.87 11.09 16.95
N THR A 115 -5.93 10.44 17.47
CA THR A 115 -5.79 9.32 18.41
C THR A 115 -5.10 8.14 17.75
N ASP A 116 -5.46 7.79 16.51
CA ASP A 116 -4.81 6.70 15.79
C ASP A 116 -3.32 6.98 15.55
N VAL A 117 -2.98 8.24 15.23
CA VAL A 117 -1.59 8.69 15.06
C VAL A 117 -0.82 8.52 16.36
N ALA A 118 -1.38 9.01 17.48
CA ALA A 118 -0.75 8.89 18.81
C ALA A 118 -0.54 7.43 19.21
N VAL A 119 -1.52 6.54 18.96
CA VAL A 119 -1.38 5.10 19.19
C VAL A 119 -0.27 4.52 18.34
N SER A 120 -0.22 4.84 17.05
CA SER A 120 0.84 4.34 16.14
C SER A 120 2.24 4.75 16.60
N LEU A 121 2.40 5.99 17.08
CA LEU A 121 3.66 6.50 17.62
C LEU A 121 4.10 5.78 18.90
N GLN A 122 3.17 5.36 19.77
CA GLN A 122 3.49 4.58 20.98
C GLN A 122 4.16 3.23 20.64
N TYR A 123 3.86 2.67 19.47
CA TYR A 123 4.51 1.45 18.97
C TYR A 123 5.73 1.72 18.08
N GLY A 124 6.10 2.98 17.85
CA GLY A 124 7.26 3.38 17.06
C GLY A 124 7.00 3.52 15.55
N PHE A 125 5.74 3.44 15.10
CA PHE A 125 5.40 3.56 13.69
C PHE A 125 5.16 5.02 13.33
N LYS A 126 6.07 5.61 12.53
CA LYS A 126 6.03 7.03 12.11
C LYS A 126 5.51 7.23 10.69
N THR A 127 5.55 6.20 9.84
CA THR A 127 4.99 6.22 8.49
C THR A 127 3.68 5.43 8.49
N MET A 128 2.59 6.08 8.09
CA MET A 128 1.22 5.60 8.31
C MET A 128 0.40 5.67 7.02
N LYS A 129 -0.56 4.76 6.89
CA LYS A 129 -1.60 4.78 5.86
C LYS A 129 -2.72 5.72 6.33
N LEU A 130 -2.92 6.86 5.67
CA LEU A 130 -4.11 7.67 5.86
C LEU A 130 -5.29 6.99 5.14
N PHE A 131 -6.31 6.53 5.91
CA PHE A 131 -7.40 5.74 5.34
C PHE A 131 -8.74 5.98 6.05
N PRO A 132 -9.83 6.26 5.30
CA PRO A 132 -9.88 6.53 3.86
C PRO A 132 -9.47 7.99 3.54
N ALA A 133 -8.46 8.17 2.70
CA ALA A 133 -7.90 9.49 2.43
C ALA A 133 -8.78 10.35 1.50
N GLY A 134 -9.51 9.72 0.57
CA GLY A 134 -10.33 10.40 -0.43
C GLY A 134 -11.45 11.23 0.15
N ASP A 135 -11.98 10.82 1.29
CA ASP A 135 -13.10 11.47 1.98
C ASP A 135 -12.67 12.66 2.86
N MET A 136 -11.34 12.84 3.03
CA MET A 136 -10.79 13.92 3.85
C MET A 136 -10.36 15.11 2.99
N PRO A 137 -10.50 16.37 3.50
CA PRO A 137 -9.95 17.52 2.82
C PRO A 137 -8.41 17.42 2.72
N ARG A 138 -7.82 17.96 1.66
CA ARG A 138 -6.36 17.88 1.44
C ARG A 138 -5.55 18.57 2.53
N SER A 139 -6.11 19.57 3.21
CA SER A 139 -5.50 20.22 4.39
C SER A 139 -5.29 19.27 5.55
N TYR A 140 -6.05 18.17 5.63
CA TYR A 140 -6.04 17.26 6.77
C TYR A 140 -4.65 16.66 7.07
N VAL A 141 -3.86 16.39 6.04
CA VAL A 141 -2.47 15.92 6.22
C VAL A 141 -1.63 16.96 6.96
N LYS A 142 -1.79 18.25 6.60
CA LYS A 142 -1.10 19.36 7.28
C LYS A 142 -1.61 19.53 8.72
N ASP A 143 -2.91 19.36 8.93
CA ASP A 143 -3.53 19.49 10.25
C ASP A 143 -3.03 18.39 11.20
N LEU A 144 -2.89 17.14 10.73
CA LEU A 144 -2.27 16.05 11.47
C LEU A 144 -0.78 16.32 11.77
N LYS A 145 -0.03 16.84 10.80
CA LYS A 145 1.40 17.15 10.96
C LYS A 145 1.67 18.31 11.92
N GLY A 146 0.68 19.15 12.21
CA GLY A 146 0.83 20.24 13.17
C GLY A 146 1.30 19.74 14.53
N PRO A 147 0.54 18.90 15.24
CA PRO A 147 0.95 18.30 16.51
C PRO A 147 1.88 17.09 16.39
N PHE A 148 2.00 16.46 15.20
CA PHE A 148 2.78 15.23 14.94
C PHE A 148 3.77 15.47 13.78
N ASP A 149 4.71 16.39 13.99
CA ASP A 149 5.64 16.90 12.96
C ASP A 149 6.60 15.82 12.39
N ASP A 150 6.93 14.80 13.19
CA ASP A 150 7.79 13.67 12.78
C ASP A 150 6.99 12.47 12.24
N THR A 151 5.93 12.73 11.46
CA THR A 151 5.08 11.69 10.87
C THR A 151 4.99 11.80 9.35
N ASN A 152 4.78 10.66 8.70
CA ASN A 152 4.62 10.56 7.26
C ASN A 152 3.36 9.79 6.90
N TYR A 153 2.68 10.21 5.83
CA TYR A 153 1.41 9.63 5.42
C TYR A 153 1.45 9.13 3.99
N VAL A 154 0.88 7.95 3.77
CA VAL A 154 0.59 7.37 2.45
C VAL A 154 -0.92 7.41 2.27
N ALA A 155 -1.42 8.15 1.29
CA ALA A 155 -2.85 8.29 1.06
C ALA A 155 -3.42 7.02 0.39
N ILE A 156 -4.42 6.40 1.03
CA ILE A 156 -5.07 5.17 0.54
C ILE A 156 -6.59 5.28 0.75
N GLY A 157 -7.36 4.73 -0.20
CA GLY A 157 -8.83 4.82 -0.19
C GLY A 157 -9.33 6.12 -0.83
N GLY A 158 -10.06 5.98 -1.94
CA GLY A 158 -10.57 7.12 -2.72
C GLY A 158 -9.49 7.84 -3.53
N VAL A 159 -8.30 7.23 -3.68
CA VAL A 159 -7.25 7.77 -4.56
C VAL A 159 -7.56 7.40 -6.01
N THR A 160 -7.51 8.41 -6.88
CA THR A 160 -7.75 8.29 -8.33
C THR A 160 -6.60 8.94 -9.10
N PRO A 161 -6.44 8.66 -10.39
CA PRO A 161 -5.41 9.29 -11.21
C PRO A 161 -5.42 10.83 -11.20
N GLU A 162 -6.61 11.41 -11.00
CA GLU A 162 -6.82 12.85 -11.01
C GLU A 162 -6.33 13.50 -9.71
N ASN A 163 -6.52 12.83 -8.56
CA ASN A 163 -6.21 13.40 -7.25
C ASN A 163 -4.83 13.00 -6.69
N ILE A 164 -4.07 12.14 -7.37
CA ILE A 164 -2.69 11.80 -6.98
C ILE A 164 -1.83 13.06 -6.74
N PRO A 165 -1.76 14.02 -7.69
CA PRO A 165 -0.93 15.21 -7.50
C PRO A 165 -1.35 16.06 -6.30
N GLU A 166 -2.64 16.10 -5.99
CA GLU A 166 -3.17 16.83 -4.83
C GLU A 166 -2.68 16.23 -3.51
N PHE A 167 -2.71 14.88 -3.36
CA PHE A 167 -2.19 14.21 -2.18
C PHE A 167 -0.68 14.42 -2.02
N ARG A 168 0.08 14.34 -3.13
CA ARG A 168 1.51 14.61 -3.11
C ARG A 168 1.80 16.05 -2.69
N LYS A 169 1.08 17.03 -3.24
CA LYS A 169 1.19 18.45 -2.87
C LYS A 169 0.77 18.72 -1.41
N ALA A 170 -0.20 17.96 -0.89
CA ALA A 170 -0.60 18.03 0.50
C ALA A 170 0.45 17.48 1.49
N GLY A 171 1.53 16.87 0.99
CA GLY A 171 2.64 16.36 1.79
C GLY A 171 2.56 14.87 2.13
N CYS A 172 1.71 14.10 1.41
CA CYS A 172 1.76 12.64 1.48
C CYS A 172 3.07 12.13 0.87
N LEU A 173 3.73 11.20 1.55
CA LEU A 173 4.95 10.54 1.08
C LEU A 173 4.72 9.64 -0.13
N GLY A 174 3.50 9.12 -0.26
CA GLY A 174 3.07 8.28 -1.37
C GLY A 174 1.56 8.14 -1.42
N VAL A 175 1.10 7.35 -2.37
CA VAL A 175 -0.31 7.01 -2.58
C VAL A 175 -0.47 5.51 -2.83
N GLY A 176 -1.64 4.95 -2.49
CA GLY A 176 -1.96 3.55 -2.81
C GLY A 176 -3.26 3.45 -3.60
N LEU A 177 -3.22 2.71 -4.71
CA LEU A 177 -4.35 2.50 -5.61
C LEU A 177 -4.75 1.03 -5.66
N ALA A 178 -6.05 0.78 -5.68
CA ALA A 178 -6.66 -0.54 -5.87
C ALA A 178 -7.52 -0.56 -7.14
N SER A 179 -8.77 -0.13 -7.05
CA SER A 179 -9.74 -0.20 -8.17
C SER A 179 -9.39 0.71 -9.36
N SER A 180 -8.60 1.74 -9.14
CA SER A 180 -8.11 2.69 -10.15
C SER A 180 -6.67 2.41 -10.62
N LEU A 181 -6.09 1.29 -10.18
CA LEU A 181 -4.71 0.91 -10.53
C LEU A 181 -4.58 0.46 -11.99
N MET A 182 -5.61 -0.14 -12.56
CA MET A 182 -5.64 -0.66 -13.93
C MET A 182 -6.90 -0.20 -14.65
N PRO A 183 -6.82 0.10 -15.96
CA PRO A 183 -8.02 0.28 -16.78
C PRO A 183 -8.78 -1.05 -16.88
N LYS A 184 -10.05 -1.06 -16.47
CA LYS A 184 -10.85 -2.28 -16.36
C LYS A 184 -11.03 -3.00 -17.71
N ASP A 185 -11.27 -2.23 -18.78
CA ASP A 185 -11.41 -2.74 -20.14
C ASP A 185 -10.11 -3.40 -20.66
N LYS A 186 -8.97 -2.78 -20.40
CA LYS A 186 -7.65 -3.30 -20.79
C LYS A 186 -7.28 -4.56 -20.01
N ALA A 187 -7.50 -4.54 -18.70
CA ALA A 187 -7.26 -5.70 -17.84
C ALA A 187 -8.17 -6.88 -18.23
N ALA A 188 -9.45 -6.64 -18.55
CA ALA A 188 -10.39 -7.65 -19.02
C ALA A 188 -9.98 -8.24 -20.39
N ALA A 189 -9.45 -7.41 -21.28
CA ALA A 189 -8.91 -7.82 -22.57
C ALA A 189 -7.51 -8.47 -22.47
N ARG A 190 -6.89 -8.50 -21.28
CA ARG A 190 -5.50 -8.90 -21.04
C ARG A 190 -4.46 -8.15 -21.89
N ASP A 191 -4.78 -6.87 -22.19
CA ASP A 191 -3.87 -5.95 -22.85
C ASP A 191 -2.86 -5.41 -21.82
N TRP A 192 -1.91 -6.27 -21.46
CA TRP A 192 -0.96 -5.99 -20.38
C TRP A 192 0.03 -4.87 -20.72
N ASP A 193 0.27 -4.62 -22.00
CA ASP A 193 1.11 -3.52 -22.46
C ASP A 193 0.41 -2.17 -22.22
N ALA A 194 -0.84 -2.03 -22.61
CA ALA A 194 -1.63 -0.83 -22.29
C ALA A 194 -1.83 -0.64 -20.77
N CYS A 195 -1.96 -1.74 -20.01
CA CYS A 195 -1.99 -1.68 -18.56
C CYS A 195 -0.68 -1.13 -17.97
N ALA A 196 0.47 -1.58 -18.48
CA ALA A 196 1.78 -1.12 -18.03
C ALA A 196 2.00 0.37 -18.34
N GLU A 197 1.61 0.84 -19.51
CA GLU A 197 1.65 2.27 -19.88
C GLU A 197 0.79 3.12 -18.94
N TYR A 198 -0.40 2.66 -18.62
CA TYR A 198 -1.28 3.35 -17.66
C TYR A 198 -0.67 3.40 -16.26
N VAL A 199 -0.10 2.29 -15.76
CA VAL A 199 0.58 2.25 -14.47
C VAL A 199 1.80 3.17 -14.46
N HIS A 200 2.54 3.25 -15.56
CA HIS A 200 3.66 4.20 -15.71
C HIS A 200 3.19 5.65 -15.58
N MET A 201 2.10 6.02 -16.22
CA MET A 201 1.49 7.35 -16.08
C MET A 201 1.09 7.64 -14.61
N LEU A 202 0.52 6.65 -13.88
CA LEU A 202 0.20 6.82 -12.46
C LEU A 202 1.46 7.04 -11.60
N LEU A 203 2.53 6.30 -11.88
CA LEU A 203 3.80 6.42 -11.18
C LEU A 203 4.45 7.80 -11.42
N THR A 204 4.45 8.29 -12.66
CA THR A 204 4.91 9.63 -13.04
C THR A 204 4.18 10.70 -12.23
N LYS A 205 2.85 10.65 -12.18
CA LYS A 205 2.05 11.55 -11.33
C LYS A 205 2.40 11.43 -9.84
N ALA A 206 2.65 10.21 -9.34
CA ALA A 206 3.01 10.00 -7.94
C ALA A 206 4.41 10.52 -7.61
N LYS A 207 5.32 10.59 -8.58
CA LYS A 207 6.64 11.22 -8.43
C LYS A 207 6.59 12.74 -8.50
N GLY A 208 5.54 13.31 -9.10
CA GLY A 208 5.41 14.75 -9.32
C GLY A 208 6.13 15.24 -10.58
N GLU A 209 6.27 14.33 -11.53
CA GLU A 209 6.89 14.57 -12.86
C GLU A 209 5.83 14.95 -13.90
#